data_b3249981ad1bf7cf6e882c0dee00ea5c
#
_entry.id   b3249981ad1bf7cf6e882c0dee00ea5c
#
_cell.length_a   1.000
_cell.length_b   1.000
_cell.length_c   1.000
_cell.angle_alpha   90.00
_cell.angle_beta   90.00
_cell.angle_gamma   90.00
#
_symmetry.space_group_name_H-M   'P 1'
#
loop_
_entity.id
_entity.type
_entity.pdbx_description
1 polymer ?
#
loop_
_entity_poly.entity_id
_entity_poly.type
_entity_poly.pdbx_seq_one_letter_code
_entity_poly.pdbx_strand_id
1 'polypeptide(L)'
;FSTVIFSALLAIADPSDTFEDFLAGYTAGAETEGLLGKLVNPAHKKRGYHPTATIGPIGAAAAIARFRRLPLKEASELLSLGATESAGLGLEAGTDTKPLHSGFAARNAVFPYFLIRDCALTSSTSAFNNDDGWAAVTAGKTIAEGALSKRWLSPGELISPGLWMKKHQYCSAAIPGAAALKSLWKKGVTLDVISKVIFHFSLGKSYSLHYHAPKTGQQGRFSMEYVAWQILTKGDVDDDLFRLAKTPAAFIRALPKFGIKEDLPPAGQEVRRIVVTADTKDGRHFTEEILKPDGSPDHPFTKGDLTKKLAAASDEAYAEEMITLLSGRPSMKELLSLLSEAPRHV
;
A
#
# COMPACT_ATOMS: atom_id res chain seq x y z
N PHE A 1 -0.87 4.05 0.40
CA PHE A 1 -1.29 5.08 1.36
C PHE A 1 -0.11 5.95 1.79
N SER A 2 0.86 5.48 2.55
CA SER A 2 1.99 6.31 3.04
C SER A 2 2.66 7.14 1.95
N THR A 3 2.79 6.64 0.72
CA THR A 3 3.38 7.38 -0.40
C THR A 3 2.63 8.66 -0.71
N VAL A 4 1.28 8.65 -0.67
CA VAL A 4 0.46 9.85 -0.91
C VAL A 4 0.73 10.90 0.15
N ILE A 5 0.71 10.50 1.43
CA ILE A 5 0.90 11.39 2.58
C ILE A 5 2.31 11.99 2.55
N PHE A 6 3.36 11.16 2.40
CA PHE A 6 4.73 11.65 2.34
C PHE A 6 4.96 12.59 1.16
N SER A 7 4.43 12.25 -0.03
CA SER A 7 4.54 13.14 -1.20
C SER A 7 3.89 14.49 -0.96
N ALA A 8 2.72 14.52 -0.30
CA ALA A 8 2.02 15.76 0.00
C ALA A 8 2.76 16.59 1.07
N LEU A 9 3.21 15.96 2.16
CA LEU A 9 3.94 16.64 3.24
C LEU A 9 5.28 17.21 2.75
N LEU A 10 6.06 16.40 2.00
CA LEU A 10 7.35 16.84 1.45
C LEU A 10 7.20 17.95 0.41
N ALA A 11 6.10 18.00 -0.34
CA ALA A 11 5.84 19.06 -1.32
C ALA A 11 5.62 20.44 -0.68
N ILE A 12 5.25 20.49 0.60
CA ILE A 12 5.00 21.74 1.33
C ILE A 12 5.96 21.96 2.49
N ALA A 13 6.88 21.01 2.75
CA ALA A 13 7.83 21.11 3.85
C ALA A 13 8.85 22.21 3.62
N ASP A 14 9.24 22.87 4.71
CA ASP A 14 10.26 23.91 4.77
C ASP A 14 11.40 23.46 5.72
N PRO A 15 12.66 23.81 5.46
CA PRO A 15 13.77 23.51 6.37
C PRO A 15 13.61 23.99 7.82
N SER A 16 12.76 24.99 8.06
CA SER A 16 12.42 25.51 9.38
C SER A 16 11.33 24.72 10.12
N ASP A 17 10.64 23.80 9.45
CA ASP A 17 9.64 22.93 10.07
C ASP A 17 10.28 21.98 11.08
N THR A 18 9.48 21.42 12.01
CA THR A 18 9.93 20.38 12.93
C THR A 18 9.63 18.99 12.40
N PHE A 19 10.52 18.04 12.67
CA PHE A 19 10.30 16.64 12.31
C PHE A 19 9.10 16.04 13.07
N GLU A 20 8.87 16.49 14.30
CA GLU A 20 7.71 16.13 15.12
C GLU A 20 6.38 16.53 14.48
N ASP A 21 6.28 17.76 13.95
CA ASP A 21 5.06 18.21 13.25
C ASP A 21 4.87 17.45 11.93
N PHE A 22 5.96 17.14 11.24
CA PHE A 22 5.92 16.28 10.03
C PHE A 22 5.36 14.88 10.35
N LEU A 23 5.86 14.23 11.42
CA LEU A 23 5.36 12.94 11.89
C LEU A 23 3.91 13.01 12.40
N ALA A 24 3.54 14.10 13.07
CA ALA A 24 2.17 14.32 13.52
C ALA A 24 1.22 14.49 12.32
N GLY A 25 1.65 15.19 11.26
CA GLY A 25 0.94 15.27 9.99
C GLY A 25 0.76 13.90 9.36
N TYR A 26 1.84 13.11 9.25
CA TYR A 26 1.77 11.74 8.75
C TYR A 26 0.78 10.89 9.54
N THR A 27 0.82 10.96 10.87
CA THR A 27 -0.09 10.20 11.75
C THR A 27 -1.55 10.57 11.49
N ALA A 28 -1.88 11.85 11.39
CA ALA A 28 -3.24 12.32 11.10
C ALA A 28 -3.74 11.82 9.73
N GLY A 29 -2.87 11.88 8.71
CA GLY A 29 -3.20 11.37 7.38
C GLY A 29 -3.44 9.87 7.37
N ALA A 30 -2.56 9.09 8.00
CA ALA A 30 -2.67 7.64 8.06
C ALA A 30 -3.90 7.17 8.86
N GLU A 31 -4.20 7.83 9.97
CA GLU A 31 -5.41 7.60 10.76
C GLU A 31 -6.67 7.86 9.93
N THR A 32 -6.72 8.98 9.22
CA THR A 32 -7.83 9.35 8.33
C THR A 32 -8.03 8.30 7.22
N GLU A 33 -6.96 7.89 6.54
CA GLU A 33 -7.03 6.87 5.48
C GLU A 33 -7.51 5.52 6.02
N GLY A 34 -7.02 5.10 7.18
CA GLY A 34 -7.39 3.85 7.82
C GLY A 34 -8.86 3.82 8.23
N LEU A 35 -9.32 4.85 8.92
CA LEU A 35 -10.72 4.97 9.37
C LEU A 35 -11.69 5.04 8.19
N LEU A 36 -11.43 5.88 7.20
CA LEU A 36 -12.27 5.97 6.00
C LEU A 36 -12.25 4.65 5.23
N GLY A 37 -11.08 4.03 5.08
CA GLY A 37 -10.94 2.73 4.44
C GLY A 37 -11.78 1.64 5.10
N LYS A 38 -11.83 1.58 6.42
CA LYS A 38 -12.67 0.63 7.17
C LYS A 38 -14.18 0.92 6.99
N LEU A 39 -14.55 2.19 6.94
CA LEU A 39 -15.94 2.58 6.81
C LEU A 39 -16.54 2.27 5.43
N VAL A 40 -15.79 2.54 4.36
CA VAL A 40 -16.34 2.46 2.99
C VAL A 40 -16.11 1.12 2.30
N ASN A 41 -15.09 0.34 2.69
CA ASN A 41 -14.86 -0.98 2.09
C ASN A 41 -15.75 -2.06 2.73
N PRO A 42 -16.12 -3.12 1.98
CA PRO A 42 -15.71 -3.43 0.60
C PRO A 42 -16.54 -2.73 -0.48
N ALA A 43 -17.59 -1.98 -0.15
CA ALA A 43 -18.53 -1.40 -1.12
C ALA A 43 -17.83 -0.46 -2.11
N HIS A 44 -16.97 0.43 -1.61
CA HIS A 44 -16.16 1.36 -2.39
C HIS A 44 -15.32 0.62 -3.47
N LYS A 45 -14.61 -0.42 -3.06
CA LYS A 45 -13.77 -1.21 -3.98
C LYS A 45 -14.62 -1.99 -4.99
N LYS A 46 -15.78 -2.52 -4.59
CA LYS A 46 -16.72 -3.22 -5.49
C LYS A 46 -17.30 -2.31 -6.56
N ARG A 47 -17.38 -1.00 -6.31
CA ARG A 47 -17.80 0.01 -7.29
C ARG A 47 -16.68 0.40 -8.26
N GLY A 48 -15.51 -0.23 -8.18
CA GLY A 48 -14.40 -0.03 -9.11
C GLY A 48 -13.41 1.05 -8.71
N TYR A 49 -13.55 1.70 -7.57
CA TYR A 49 -12.61 2.73 -7.12
C TYR A 49 -11.28 2.15 -6.64
N HIS A 50 -10.19 2.90 -6.89
CA HIS A 50 -8.86 2.61 -6.35
C HIS A 50 -8.64 3.40 -5.05
N PRO A 51 -8.59 2.76 -3.86
CA PRO A 51 -8.53 3.47 -2.58
C PRO A 51 -7.37 4.49 -2.47
N THR A 52 -6.21 4.21 -3.06
CA THR A 52 -5.09 5.15 -3.08
C THR A 52 -5.45 6.49 -3.75
N ALA A 53 -6.24 6.42 -4.83
CA ALA A 53 -6.63 7.59 -5.60
C ALA A 53 -7.81 8.35 -4.98
N THR A 54 -8.64 7.67 -4.18
CA THR A 54 -9.91 8.24 -3.70
C THR A 54 -9.95 8.50 -2.20
N ILE A 55 -9.23 7.70 -1.39
CA ILE A 55 -9.07 7.97 0.05
C ILE A 55 -7.80 8.80 0.28
N GLY A 56 -6.76 8.57 -0.55
CA GLY A 56 -5.48 9.26 -0.43
C GLY A 56 -5.53 10.78 -0.41
N PRO A 57 -6.29 11.46 -1.29
CA PRO A 57 -6.41 12.92 -1.26
C PRO A 57 -6.94 13.44 0.08
N ILE A 58 -7.90 12.73 0.69
CA ILE A 58 -8.49 13.08 1.99
C ILE A 58 -7.46 12.88 3.11
N GLY A 59 -6.72 11.75 3.08
CA GLY A 59 -5.64 11.51 4.03
C GLY A 59 -4.50 12.52 3.92
N ALA A 60 -4.12 12.88 2.69
CA ALA A 60 -3.14 13.93 2.45
C ALA A 60 -3.62 15.30 2.94
N ALA A 61 -4.90 15.63 2.72
CA ALA A 61 -5.51 16.86 3.23
C ALA A 61 -5.47 16.92 4.77
N ALA A 62 -5.80 15.83 5.45
CA ALA A 62 -5.71 15.71 6.90
C ALA A 62 -4.25 15.86 7.41
N ALA A 63 -3.30 15.24 6.69
CA ALA A 63 -1.88 15.37 6.98
C ALA A 63 -1.40 16.82 6.89
N ILE A 64 -1.75 17.51 5.80
CA ILE A 64 -1.42 18.92 5.58
C ILE A 64 -2.06 19.81 6.68
N ALA A 65 -3.35 19.60 6.94
CA ALA A 65 -4.08 20.36 7.95
C ALA A 65 -3.41 20.25 9.33
N ARG A 66 -2.99 19.05 9.74
CA ARG A 66 -2.29 18.83 11.00
C ARG A 66 -0.86 19.39 10.99
N PHE A 67 -0.12 19.19 9.90
CA PHE A 67 1.26 19.66 9.76
C PHE A 67 1.34 21.20 9.79
N ARG A 68 0.43 21.86 9.10
CA ARG A 68 0.33 23.32 9.05
C ARG A 68 -0.52 23.93 10.16
N ARG A 69 -1.09 23.10 11.06
CA ARG A 69 -1.94 23.53 12.19
C ARG A 69 -3.05 24.47 11.74
N LEU A 70 -3.73 24.10 10.63
CA LEU A 70 -4.78 24.92 10.06
C LEU A 70 -5.93 25.12 11.05
N PRO A 71 -6.58 26.31 11.04
CA PRO A 71 -7.83 26.53 11.75
C PRO A 71 -8.89 25.50 11.33
N LEU A 72 -9.81 25.16 12.24
CA LEU A 72 -10.81 24.11 12.02
C LEU A 72 -11.60 24.30 10.71
N LYS A 73 -11.99 25.55 10.39
CA LYS A 73 -12.71 25.86 9.16
C LYS A 73 -11.88 25.49 7.93
N GLU A 74 -10.65 26.00 7.83
CA GLU A 74 -9.76 25.74 6.70
C GLU A 74 -9.41 24.24 6.57
N ALA A 75 -9.17 23.55 7.70
CA ALA A 75 -8.95 22.13 7.73
C ALA A 75 -10.16 21.36 7.17
N SER A 76 -11.39 21.73 7.57
CA SER A 76 -12.62 21.11 7.09
C SER A 76 -12.84 21.36 5.59
N GLU A 77 -12.58 22.58 5.13
CA GLU A 77 -12.64 22.95 3.71
C GLU A 77 -11.62 22.16 2.89
N LEU A 78 -10.38 22.02 3.39
CA LEU A 78 -9.33 21.26 2.72
C LEU A 78 -9.68 19.77 2.62
N LEU A 79 -10.22 19.16 3.68
CA LEU A 79 -10.67 17.77 3.64
C LEU A 79 -11.82 17.58 2.64
N SER A 80 -12.75 18.53 2.59
CA SER A 80 -13.86 18.48 1.63
C SER A 80 -13.39 18.63 0.19
N LEU A 81 -12.42 19.48 -0.08
CA LEU A 81 -11.78 19.57 -1.39
C LEU A 81 -11.04 18.28 -1.76
N GLY A 82 -10.29 17.70 -0.84
CA GLY A 82 -9.68 16.38 -1.05
C GLY A 82 -10.71 15.28 -1.38
N ALA A 83 -11.89 15.34 -0.75
CA ALA A 83 -12.99 14.44 -1.04
C ALA A 83 -13.62 14.69 -2.43
N THR A 84 -13.82 15.96 -2.80
CA THR A 84 -14.36 16.36 -4.11
C THR A 84 -13.43 15.98 -5.25
N GLU A 85 -12.13 16.17 -5.08
CA GLU A 85 -11.10 15.84 -6.08
C GLU A 85 -10.66 14.37 -6.05
N SER A 86 -11.36 13.52 -5.28
CA SER A 86 -11.01 12.11 -5.17
C SER A 86 -11.50 11.32 -6.38
N ALA A 87 -10.56 10.93 -7.27
CA ALA A 87 -10.86 10.21 -8.50
C ALA A 87 -9.79 9.15 -8.82
N GLY A 88 -10.21 8.04 -9.39
CA GLY A 88 -9.33 6.99 -9.89
C GLY A 88 -9.92 5.60 -9.77
N LEU A 89 -9.71 4.80 -10.82
CA LEU A 89 -10.33 3.50 -10.97
C LEU A 89 -9.33 2.36 -10.72
N GLY A 90 -9.83 1.29 -10.13
CA GLY A 90 -9.08 0.07 -9.83
C GLY A 90 -8.67 -0.73 -11.08
N LEU A 91 -9.33 -0.48 -12.22
CA LEU A 91 -9.03 -1.11 -13.51
C LEU A 91 -7.59 -0.84 -13.99
N GLU A 92 -6.97 0.24 -13.50
CA GLU A 92 -5.59 0.59 -13.84
C GLU A 92 -4.52 -0.33 -13.20
N ALA A 93 -4.92 -1.30 -12.40
CA ALA A 93 -4.00 -2.30 -11.88
C ALA A 93 -3.32 -3.07 -13.05
N GLY A 94 -1.97 -3.09 -13.07
CA GLY A 94 -1.18 -3.69 -14.15
C GLY A 94 -0.79 -2.72 -15.27
N THR A 95 -1.09 -1.43 -15.11
CA THR A 95 -0.63 -0.33 -15.99
C THR A 95 0.26 0.65 -15.24
N ASP A 96 0.93 1.55 -15.95
CA ASP A 96 1.75 2.63 -15.36
C ASP A 96 0.90 3.71 -14.70
N THR A 97 -0.36 3.84 -15.05
CA THR A 97 -1.30 4.78 -14.43
C THR A 97 -1.52 4.48 -12.94
N LYS A 98 -1.53 3.21 -12.55
CA LYS A 98 -1.78 2.85 -11.15
C LYS A 98 -0.78 3.46 -10.16
N PRO A 99 0.55 3.40 -10.32
CA PRO A 99 1.49 4.10 -9.44
C PRO A 99 1.33 5.62 -9.48
N LEU A 100 0.97 6.22 -10.64
CA LEU A 100 0.73 7.66 -10.76
C LEU A 100 -0.45 8.13 -9.91
N HIS A 101 -1.41 7.28 -9.57
CA HIS A 101 -2.51 7.62 -8.65
C HIS A 101 -2.01 8.17 -7.31
N SER A 102 -0.83 7.74 -6.82
CA SER A 102 -0.27 8.28 -5.58
C SER A 102 0.12 9.76 -5.72
N GLY A 103 0.76 10.13 -6.84
CA GLY A 103 1.13 11.52 -7.13
C GLY A 103 -0.10 12.39 -7.40
N PHE A 104 -1.07 11.88 -8.16
CA PHE A 104 -2.32 12.60 -8.41
C PHE A 104 -3.09 12.85 -7.11
N ALA A 105 -3.18 11.85 -6.23
CA ALA A 105 -3.82 11.99 -4.95
C ALA A 105 -3.14 13.04 -4.05
N ALA A 106 -1.79 13.04 -4.00
CA ALA A 106 -1.04 14.06 -3.27
C ALA A 106 -1.26 15.46 -3.85
N ARG A 107 -1.19 15.61 -5.19
CA ARG A 107 -1.49 16.88 -5.88
C ARG A 107 -2.89 17.39 -5.54
N ASN A 108 -3.88 16.49 -5.48
CA ASN A 108 -5.28 16.82 -5.20
C ASN A 108 -5.53 17.24 -3.72
N ALA A 109 -4.51 17.23 -2.87
CA ALA A 109 -4.54 17.83 -1.55
C ALA A 109 -3.63 19.08 -1.47
N VAL A 110 -2.45 19.02 -2.10
CA VAL A 110 -1.47 20.13 -2.07
C VAL A 110 -1.98 21.34 -2.84
N PHE A 111 -2.54 21.17 -4.03
CA PHE A 111 -3.05 22.28 -4.83
C PHE A 111 -4.22 22.99 -4.13
N PRO A 112 -5.26 22.31 -3.61
CA PRO A 112 -6.30 22.94 -2.80
C PRO A 112 -5.77 23.67 -1.57
N TYR A 113 -4.75 23.13 -0.89
CA TYR A 113 -4.13 23.82 0.24
C TYR A 113 -3.60 25.21 -0.15
N PHE A 114 -2.88 25.31 -1.27
CA PHE A 114 -2.40 26.61 -1.76
C PHE A 114 -3.54 27.55 -2.15
N LEU A 115 -4.63 27.04 -2.74
CA LEU A 115 -5.79 27.85 -3.08
C LEU A 115 -6.49 28.43 -1.82
N ILE A 116 -6.63 27.65 -0.77
CA ILE A 116 -7.18 28.12 0.52
C ILE A 116 -6.25 29.16 1.13
N ARG A 117 -4.97 28.86 1.25
CA ARG A 117 -3.98 29.71 1.90
C ARG A 117 -3.74 31.03 1.17
N ASP A 118 -3.57 30.98 -0.15
CA ASP A 118 -3.08 32.14 -0.93
C ASP A 118 -4.19 32.86 -1.68
N CYS A 119 -5.32 32.20 -1.94
CA CYS A 119 -6.42 32.76 -2.74
C CYS A 119 -7.72 32.88 -1.95
N ALA A 120 -7.73 32.56 -0.66
CA ALA A 120 -8.92 32.58 0.21
C ALA A 120 -10.09 31.75 -0.39
N LEU A 121 -9.77 30.65 -1.10
CA LEU A 121 -10.78 29.75 -1.64
C LEU A 121 -11.61 29.17 -0.49
N THR A 122 -12.92 29.16 -0.63
CA THR A 122 -13.83 28.51 0.32
C THR A 122 -14.42 27.22 -0.29
N SER A 123 -14.74 26.26 0.57
CA SER A 123 -15.37 25.00 0.18
C SER A 123 -16.42 24.58 1.21
N SER A 124 -17.21 23.56 0.87
CA SER A 124 -18.08 22.90 1.85
C SER A 124 -17.29 22.35 3.03
N THR A 125 -17.91 22.26 4.18
CA THR A 125 -17.37 21.59 5.37
C THR A 125 -18.09 20.29 5.71
N SER A 126 -19.03 19.84 4.85
CA SER A 126 -19.97 18.73 5.10
C SER A 126 -19.81 17.54 4.15
N ALA A 127 -18.64 17.39 3.50
CA ALA A 127 -18.42 16.34 2.49
C ALA A 127 -18.58 14.90 3.02
N PHE A 128 -18.58 14.67 4.32
CA PHE A 128 -18.61 13.33 4.92
C PHE A 128 -19.93 12.95 5.58
N ASN A 129 -20.72 13.90 6.02
CA ASN A 129 -21.95 13.70 6.79
C ASN A 129 -23.22 14.09 6.03
N ASN A 130 -23.12 14.19 4.70
CA ASN A 130 -24.25 14.53 3.83
C ASN A 130 -24.68 13.31 3.00
N ASP A 131 -25.96 13.22 2.64
CA ASP A 131 -26.53 12.12 1.85
C ASP A 131 -26.01 12.10 0.41
N ASP A 132 -25.50 13.20 -0.12
CA ASP A 132 -24.77 13.32 -1.38
C ASP A 132 -23.26 13.49 -1.17
N GLY A 133 -22.78 13.27 0.06
CA GLY A 133 -21.37 13.36 0.43
C GLY A 133 -20.53 12.21 -0.11
N TRP A 134 -19.23 12.33 0.08
CA TRP A 134 -18.22 11.42 -0.49
C TRP A 134 -18.50 9.93 -0.23
N ALA A 135 -18.81 9.54 0.99
CA ALA A 135 -19.06 8.13 1.33
C ALA A 135 -20.39 7.62 0.75
N ALA A 136 -21.41 8.47 0.67
CA ALA A 136 -22.68 8.14 0.05
C ALA A 136 -22.50 7.87 -1.44
N VAL A 137 -21.81 8.75 -2.16
CA VAL A 137 -21.56 8.61 -3.59
C VAL A 137 -20.61 7.44 -3.88
N THR A 138 -19.51 7.32 -3.16
CA THR A 138 -18.47 6.33 -3.48
C THR A 138 -18.73 4.93 -2.91
N ALA A 139 -19.49 4.81 -1.83
CA ALA A 139 -19.76 3.53 -1.16
C ALA A 139 -21.24 3.23 -0.88
N GLY A 140 -22.14 4.18 -1.15
CA GLY A 140 -23.57 4.04 -0.81
C GLY A 140 -23.82 4.01 0.69
N LYS A 141 -23.05 4.77 1.47
CA LYS A 141 -23.12 4.83 2.92
C LYS A 141 -22.99 6.26 3.42
N THR A 142 -23.88 6.70 4.27
CA THR A 142 -23.70 7.94 5.02
C THR A 142 -22.85 7.68 6.26
N ILE A 143 -21.92 8.56 6.57
CA ILE A 143 -21.11 8.50 7.80
C ILE A 143 -21.87 9.23 8.88
N ALA A 144 -22.31 8.50 9.91
CA ALA A 144 -23.00 9.09 11.03
C ALA A 144 -22.09 10.09 11.79
N GLU A 145 -22.70 11.16 12.29
CA GLU A 145 -21.98 12.16 13.11
C GLU A 145 -21.27 11.48 14.29
N GLY A 146 -20.03 11.89 14.55
CA GLY A 146 -19.21 11.34 15.61
C GLY A 146 -18.66 9.92 15.34
N ALA A 147 -19.00 9.26 14.22
CA ALA A 147 -18.52 7.91 13.94
C ALA A 147 -17.00 7.83 13.77
N LEU A 148 -16.38 8.88 13.23
CA LEU A 148 -14.94 9.00 13.08
C LEU A 148 -14.26 9.38 14.41
N SER A 149 -14.78 10.37 15.11
CA SER A 149 -14.18 10.89 16.36
C SER A 149 -14.13 9.86 17.47
N LYS A 150 -15.14 8.97 17.58
CA LYS A 150 -15.17 7.87 18.57
C LYS A 150 -14.08 6.83 18.37
N ARG A 151 -13.53 6.74 17.17
CA ARG A 151 -12.47 5.77 16.80
C ARG A 151 -11.11 6.41 16.63
N TRP A 152 -11.05 7.73 16.57
CA TRP A 152 -9.83 8.47 16.37
C TRP A 152 -8.80 8.15 17.43
N LEU A 153 -7.63 7.63 17.01
CA LEU A 153 -6.52 7.21 17.87
C LEU A 153 -6.92 6.23 19.00
N SER A 154 -7.96 5.39 18.78
CA SER A 154 -8.44 4.44 19.78
C SER A 154 -8.48 3.01 19.20
N PRO A 155 -7.34 2.26 19.23
CA PRO A 155 -5.97 2.65 19.65
C PRO A 155 -5.19 3.43 18.59
N GLY A 156 -5.75 3.68 17.40
CA GLY A 156 -5.14 4.29 16.23
C GLY A 156 -4.75 3.27 15.16
N GLU A 157 -4.93 3.65 13.89
CA GLU A 157 -4.73 2.77 12.74
C GLU A 157 -3.27 2.37 12.53
N LEU A 158 -2.32 3.17 12.99
CA LEU A 158 -0.89 2.85 12.97
C LEU A 158 -0.50 1.79 14.02
N ILE A 159 -1.32 1.61 15.06
CA ILE A 159 -1.11 0.65 16.14
C ILE A 159 -1.90 -0.64 15.84
N SER A 160 -3.19 -0.51 15.51
CA SER A 160 -4.05 -1.65 15.21
C SER A 160 -5.02 -1.32 14.07
N PRO A 161 -4.94 -2.00 12.92
CA PRO A 161 -4.15 -3.22 12.62
C PRO A 161 -2.67 -2.97 12.36
N GLY A 162 -2.18 -1.72 12.42
CA GLY A 162 -0.81 -1.34 12.19
C GLY A 162 -0.41 -1.28 10.71
N LEU A 163 0.80 -0.80 10.45
CA LEU A 163 1.34 -0.69 9.10
C LEU A 163 1.93 -2.03 8.63
N TRP A 164 1.57 -2.41 7.42
CA TRP A 164 2.12 -3.57 6.74
C TRP A 164 3.08 -3.11 5.65
N MET A 165 4.34 -3.45 5.77
CA MET A 165 5.38 -3.08 4.81
C MET A 165 5.56 -4.18 3.76
N LYS A 166 5.82 -3.76 2.52
CA LYS A 166 6.16 -4.68 1.42
C LYS A 166 7.66 -4.68 1.19
N LYS A 167 8.25 -5.85 1.05
CA LYS A 167 9.65 -5.99 0.63
C LYS A 167 9.80 -5.69 -0.87
N HIS A 168 8.89 -6.19 -1.70
CA HIS A 168 8.93 -6.15 -3.16
C HIS A 168 7.75 -5.40 -3.78
N GLN A 169 7.81 -5.15 -5.08
CA GLN A 169 6.86 -4.30 -5.82
C GLN A 169 5.54 -5.01 -6.22
N TYR A 170 5.23 -6.19 -5.71
CA TYR A 170 3.96 -6.87 -6.01
C TYR A 170 2.80 -6.39 -5.12
N CYS A 171 1.58 -6.80 -5.49
CA CYS A 171 0.36 -6.48 -4.74
C CYS A 171 0.42 -7.01 -3.30
N SER A 172 -0.05 -6.23 -2.34
CA SER A 172 -0.06 -6.64 -0.92
C SER A 172 -0.87 -7.91 -0.64
N ALA A 173 -1.81 -8.28 -1.50
CA ALA A 173 -2.54 -9.54 -1.39
C ALA A 173 -1.64 -10.78 -1.61
N ALA A 174 -0.49 -10.65 -2.28
CA ALA A 174 0.45 -11.73 -2.49
C ALA A 174 1.47 -11.91 -1.34
N ILE A 175 1.57 -10.96 -0.40
CA ILE A 175 2.59 -11.00 0.67
C ILE A 175 2.55 -12.33 1.45
N PRO A 176 1.41 -12.80 1.99
CA PRO A 176 1.41 -14.05 2.76
C PRO A 176 1.71 -15.27 1.89
N GLY A 177 1.26 -15.28 0.63
CA GLY A 177 1.60 -16.35 -0.32
C GLY A 177 3.09 -16.40 -0.64
N ALA A 178 3.72 -15.23 -0.81
CA ALA A 178 5.17 -15.15 -0.99
C ALA A 178 5.94 -15.67 0.23
N ALA A 179 5.48 -15.35 1.45
CA ALA A 179 6.08 -15.87 2.68
C ALA A 179 5.97 -17.40 2.79
N ALA A 180 4.79 -17.97 2.49
CA ALA A 180 4.59 -19.42 2.45
C ALA A 180 5.51 -20.11 1.43
N LEU A 181 5.63 -19.54 0.24
CA LEU A 181 6.49 -20.07 -0.81
C LEU A 181 7.98 -20.02 -0.44
N LYS A 182 8.44 -18.96 0.25
CA LYS A 182 9.80 -18.88 0.77
C LYS A 182 10.08 -19.96 1.83
N SER A 183 9.08 -20.24 2.71
CA SER A 183 9.16 -21.34 3.65
C SER A 183 9.28 -22.70 2.94
N LEU A 184 8.43 -22.95 1.96
CA LEU A 184 8.46 -24.16 1.13
C LEU A 184 9.79 -24.30 0.38
N TRP A 185 10.30 -23.23 -0.21
CA TRP A 185 11.57 -23.24 -0.93
C TRP A 185 12.75 -23.63 0.00
N LYS A 186 12.79 -23.11 1.22
CA LYS A 186 13.78 -23.50 2.26
C LYS A 186 13.70 -24.98 2.62
N LYS A 187 12.54 -25.63 2.44
CA LYS A 187 12.33 -27.09 2.63
C LYS A 187 12.65 -27.90 1.37
N GLY A 188 13.23 -27.26 0.35
CA GLY A 188 13.61 -27.91 -0.91
C GLY A 188 12.46 -28.03 -1.93
N VAL A 189 11.34 -27.35 -1.69
CA VAL A 189 10.21 -27.33 -2.66
C VAL A 189 10.51 -26.24 -3.71
N THR A 190 11.16 -26.65 -4.80
CA THR A 190 11.54 -25.78 -5.92
C THR A 190 10.66 -26.00 -7.14
N LEU A 191 10.75 -25.13 -8.16
CA LEU A 191 9.97 -25.22 -9.39
C LEU A 191 10.18 -26.57 -10.12
N ASP A 192 11.37 -27.14 -10.02
CA ASP A 192 11.72 -28.38 -10.72
C ASP A 192 11.11 -29.64 -10.08
N VAL A 193 10.93 -29.62 -8.76
CA VAL A 193 10.39 -30.76 -8.02
C VAL A 193 8.86 -30.75 -7.92
N ILE A 194 8.19 -29.60 -8.02
CA ILE A 194 6.73 -29.52 -7.90
C ILE A 194 6.02 -30.08 -9.13
N SER A 195 4.90 -30.75 -8.88
CA SER A 195 3.86 -31.06 -9.86
C SER A 195 2.71 -30.05 -9.82
N LYS A 196 2.29 -29.61 -8.61
CA LYS A 196 1.18 -28.67 -8.42
C LYS A 196 1.39 -27.79 -7.17
N VAL A 197 0.93 -26.53 -7.24
CA VAL A 197 0.81 -25.63 -6.10
C VAL A 197 -0.55 -24.95 -6.14
N ILE A 198 -1.27 -24.95 -5.01
CA ILE A 198 -2.57 -24.30 -4.85
C ILE A 198 -2.50 -23.26 -3.75
N PHE A 199 -3.01 -22.08 -4.06
CA PHE A 199 -3.16 -20.96 -3.13
C PHE A 199 -4.60 -20.91 -2.66
N HIS A 200 -4.82 -21.16 -1.37
CA HIS A 200 -6.13 -21.12 -0.74
C HIS A 200 -6.34 -19.78 -0.04
N PHE A 201 -7.32 -19.03 -0.44
CA PHE A 201 -7.71 -17.73 0.12
C PHE A 201 -9.09 -17.82 0.79
N SER A 202 -9.36 -16.90 1.71
CA SER A 202 -10.73 -16.62 2.13
C SER A 202 -11.49 -15.92 1.00
N LEU A 203 -12.80 -16.11 0.93
CA LEU A 203 -13.67 -15.59 -0.12
C LEU A 203 -13.46 -14.08 -0.36
N GLY A 204 -13.20 -13.70 -1.60
CA GLY A 204 -12.97 -12.32 -2.04
C GLY A 204 -11.59 -11.73 -1.68
N LYS A 205 -10.69 -12.51 -1.07
CA LYS A 205 -9.35 -12.00 -0.68
C LYS A 205 -8.33 -12.10 -1.82
N SER A 206 -8.55 -12.96 -2.82
CA SER A 206 -7.71 -13.04 -4.04
C SER A 206 -8.04 -11.96 -5.08
N TYR A 207 -9.17 -11.26 -4.97
CA TYR A 207 -9.71 -10.30 -5.96
C TYR A 207 -8.68 -9.33 -6.55
N SER A 208 -7.69 -8.90 -5.78
CA SER A 208 -6.65 -7.98 -6.28
C SER A 208 -5.55 -8.68 -7.09
N LEU A 209 -5.54 -10.01 -7.14
CA LEU A 209 -4.57 -10.85 -7.87
C LEU A 209 -5.24 -11.43 -9.12
N HIS A 210 -5.79 -10.58 -9.96
CA HIS A 210 -6.68 -10.97 -11.06
C HIS A 210 -5.96 -11.33 -12.38
N TYR A 211 -4.64 -11.20 -12.44
CA TYR A 211 -3.88 -11.63 -13.61
C TYR A 211 -3.35 -13.07 -13.42
N HIS A 212 -4.16 -14.05 -13.81
CA HIS A 212 -3.75 -15.47 -13.72
C HIS A 212 -2.75 -15.88 -14.80
N ALA A 213 -2.72 -15.18 -15.93
CA ALA A 213 -1.76 -15.35 -17.01
C ALA A 213 -1.23 -13.99 -17.49
N PRO A 214 -0.43 -13.30 -16.64
CA PRO A 214 0.06 -11.97 -16.97
C PRO A 214 0.91 -11.99 -18.24
N LYS A 215 0.70 -11.01 -19.12
CA LYS A 215 1.45 -10.85 -20.38
C LYS A 215 2.69 -9.99 -20.20
N THR A 216 2.69 -9.10 -19.20
CA THR A 216 3.78 -8.16 -18.91
C THR A 216 4.22 -8.28 -17.44
N GLY A 217 5.42 -7.81 -17.12
CA GLY A 217 5.89 -7.72 -15.75
C GLY A 217 4.99 -6.86 -14.87
N GLN A 218 4.45 -5.75 -15.42
CA GLN A 218 3.50 -4.87 -14.71
C GLN A 218 2.24 -5.64 -14.27
N GLN A 219 1.66 -6.45 -15.15
CA GLN A 219 0.55 -7.34 -14.80
C GLN A 219 0.98 -8.40 -13.78
N GLY A 220 2.22 -8.88 -13.87
CA GLY A 220 2.82 -9.84 -12.96
C GLY A 220 2.84 -9.38 -11.50
N ARG A 221 2.86 -8.06 -11.23
CA ARG A 221 2.70 -7.49 -9.88
C ARG A 221 1.37 -7.85 -9.22
N PHE A 222 0.37 -8.25 -10.01
CA PHE A 222 -0.98 -8.63 -9.59
C PHE A 222 -1.31 -10.08 -9.92
N SER A 223 -0.28 -10.94 -10.00
CA SER A 223 -0.37 -12.39 -10.22
C SER A 223 0.33 -13.14 -9.10
N MET A 224 -0.43 -14.00 -8.40
CA MET A 224 0.18 -14.91 -7.42
C MET A 224 1.07 -15.94 -8.10
N GLU A 225 0.66 -16.39 -9.27
CA GLU A 225 1.37 -17.38 -10.07
C GLU A 225 2.74 -16.87 -10.54
N TYR A 226 2.83 -15.58 -10.92
CA TYR A 226 4.07 -14.98 -11.36
C TYR A 226 5.06 -14.77 -10.20
N VAL A 227 4.55 -14.35 -9.02
CA VAL A 227 5.33 -14.27 -7.78
C VAL A 227 5.80 -15.66 -7.36
N ALA A 228 4.93 -16.67 -7.45
CA ALA A 228 5.26 -18.04 -7.10
C ALA A 228 6.36 -18.63 -8.00
N TRP A 229 6.23 -18.42 -9.30
CA TRP A 229 7.24 -18.87 -10.26
C TRP A 229 8.62 -18.29 -9.92
N GLN A 230 8.73 -17.02 -9.61
CA GLN A 230 9.99 -16.37 -9.24
C GLN A 230 10.60 -17.02 -7.99
N ILE A 231 9.82 -17.11 -6.90
CA ILE A 231 10.30 -17.64 -5.61
C ILE A 231 10.70 -19.10 -5.74
N LEU A 232 9.88 -19.94 -6.39
CA LEU A 232 10.19 -21.36 -6.55
C LEU A 232 11.36 -21.62 -7.50
N THR A 233 11.72 -20.65 -8.35
CA THR A 233 12.90 -20.72 -9.23
C THR A 233 14.17 -20.29 -8.51
N LYS A 234 14.14 -19.18 -7.75
CA LYS A 234 15.35 -18.52 -7.24
C LYS A 234 15.39 -18.34 -5.70
N GLY A 235 14.32 -18.68 -4.99
CA GLY A 235 14.20 -18.50 -3.54
C GLY A 235 13.70 -17.14 -3.10
N ASP A 236 13.71 -16.14 -3.97
CA ASP A 236 13.17 -14.80 -3.72
C ASP A 236 12.61 -14.18 -5.01
N VAL A 237 11.98 -13.02 -4.85
CA VAL A 237 11.45 -12.22 -5.95
C VAL A 237 12.56 -11.33 -6.51
N ASP A 238 12.61 -11.26 -7.83
CA ASP A 238 13.45 -10.34 -8.60
C ASP A 238 12.54 -9.21 -9.12
N ASP A 239 12.72 -8.00 -8.56
CA ASP A 239 11.88 -6.86 -8.89
C ASP A 239 12.07 -6.37 -10.34
N ASP A 240 13.19 -6.68 -11.01
CA ASP A 240 13.41 -6.33 -12.42
C ASP A 240 12.49 -7.12 -13.36
N LEU A 241 12.07 -8.31 -12.97
CA LEU A 241 11.10 -9.07 -13.73
C LEU A 241 9.72 -8.39 -13.82
N PHE A 242 9.42 -7.45 -12.91
CA PHE A 242 8.20 -6.64 -12.99
C PHE A 242 8.30 -5.47 -13.98
N ARG A 243 9.48 -5.18 -14.52
CA ARG A 243 9.71 -4.13 -15.53
C ARG A 243 9.63 -4.67 -16.96
N LEU A 244 9.61 -5.98 -17.14
CA LEU A 244 9.62 -6.61 -18.45
C LEU A 244 8.37 -6.28 -19.26
N ALA A 245 8.55 -5.88 -20.51
CA ALA A 245 7.46 -5.65 -21.46
C ALA A 245 6.68 -6.94 -21.79
N LYS A 246 7.32 -8.11 -21.63
CA LYS A 246 6.72 -9.43 -21.85
C LYS A 246 7.19 -10.41 -20.79
N THR A 247 6.28 -11.21 -20.26
CA THR A 247 6.61 -12.27 -19.29
C THR A 247 7.49 -13.35 -19.93
N PRO A 248 8.45 -13.92 -19.16
CA PRO A 248 9.36 -14.97 -19.68
C PRO A 248 8.62 -16.22 -20.13
N ALA A 249 9.08 -16.82 -21.24
CA ALA A 249 8.53 -18.12 -21.73
C ALA A 249 8.63 -19.25 -20.69
N ALA A 250 9.63 -19.19 -19.81
CA ALA A 250 9.79 -20.15 -18.72
C ALA A 250 8.62 -20.08 -17.71
N PHE A 251 8.14 -18.88 -17.40
CA PHE A 251 6.93 -18.69 -16.59
C PHE A 251 5.69 -19.29 -17.26
N ILE A 252 5.50 -19.01 -18.56
CA ILE A 252 4.33 -19.53 -19.29
C ILE A 252 4.30 -21.06 -19.27
N ARG A 253 5.45 -21.71 -19.43
CA ARG A 253 5.55 -23.18 -19.32
C ARG A 253 5.24 -23.71 -17.90
N ALA A 254 5.53 -22.91 -16.87
CA ALA A 254 5.29 -23.29 -15.48
C ALA A 254 3.84 -23.01 -15.03
N LEU A 255 3.13 -22.13 -15.72
CA LEU A 255 1.80 -21.65 -15.32
C LEU A 255 0.77 -22.75 -15.00
N PRO A 256 0.69 -23.88 -15.74
CA PRO A 256 -0.24 -24.96 -15.42
C PRO A 256 -0.02 -25.63 -14.05
N LYS A 257 1.14 -25.42 -13.42
CA LYS A 257 1.44 -25.94 -12.08
C LYS A 257 0.76 -25.15 -10.95
N PHE A 258 0.25 -23.95 -11.21
CA PHE A 258 -0.31 -23.06 -10.21
C PHE A 258 -1.83 -22.99 -10.27
N GLY A 259 -2.48 -22.81 -9.14
CA GLY A 259 -3.92 -22.59 -9.04
C GLY A 259 -4.31 -21.79 -7.82
N ILE A 260 -5.42 -21.07 -7.93
CA ILE A 260 -6.01 -20.27 -6.84
C ILE A 260 -7.38 -20.87 -6.51
N LYS A 261 -7.70 -20.95 -5.21
CA LYS A 261 -9.00 -21.29 -4.67
C LYS A 261 -9.41 -20.30 -3.59
N GLU A 262 -10.69 -20.01 -3.50
CA GLU A 262 -11.27 -19.20 -2.42
C GLU A 262 -12.16 -20.12 -1.56
N ASP A 263 -11.53 -21.04 -0.81
CA ASP A 263 -12.16 -22.11 -0.05
C ASP A 263 -11.85 -22.06 1.46
N LEU A 264 -11.12 -21.01 1.93
CA LEU A 264 -10.90 -20.83 3.35
C LEU A 264 -12.07 -20.07 4.00
N PRO A 265 -12.35 -20.33 5.29
CA PRO A 265 -13.30 -19.56 6.06
C PRO A 265 -12.98 -18.05 6.03
N PRO A 266 -13.98 -17.17 6.22
CA PRO A 266 -13.75 -15.75 6.35
C PRO A 266 -12.76 -15.46 7.47
N ALA A 267 -11.76 -14.61 7.20
CA ALA A 267 -10.81 -14.12 8.19
C ALA A 267 -11.09 -12.66 8.51
N GLY A 268 -10.79 -12.23 9.74
CA GLY A 268 -10.86 -10.83 10.16
C GLY A 268 -10.04 -9.91 9.26
N GLN A 269 -10.30 -8.61 9.35
CA GLN A 269 -9.55 -7.62 8.54
C GLN A 269 -8.07 -7.54 8.93
N GLU A 270 -7.75 -7.92 10.16
CA GLU A 270 -6.40 -7.89 10.74
C GLU A 270 -5.53 -9.09 10.34
N VAL A 271 -6.13 -10.11 9.69
CA VAL A 271 -5.46 -11.34 9.31
C VAL A 271 -5.47 -11.49 7.79
N ARG A 272 -4.28 -11.64 7.22
CA ARG A 272 -4.11 -11.94 5.79
C ARG A 272 -3.82 -13.43 5.62
N ARG A 273 -4.76 -14.27 6.05
CA ARG A 273 -4.64 -15.72 6.00
C ARG A 273 -4.50 -16.23 4.57
N ILE A 274 -3.51 -17.07 4.36
CA ILE A 274 -3.38 -17.93 3.20
C ILE A 274 -2.90 -19.31 3.63
N VAL A 275 -3.37 -20.33 2.94
CA VAL A 275 -2.79 -21.67 2.99
C VAL A 275 -2.24 -21.97 1.60
N VAL A 276 -1.01 -22.47 1.51
CA VAL A 276 -0.39 -22.91 0.26
C VAL A 276 -0.11 -24.39 0.37
N THR A 277 -0.67 -25.16 -0.55
CA THR A 277 -0.37 -26.60 -0.69
C THR A 277 0.53 -26.82 -1.90
N ALA A 278 1.49 -27.73 -1.78
CA ALA A 278 2.39 -28.10 -2.86
C ALA A 278 2.56 -29.61 -2.93
N ASP A 279 2.28 -30.17 -4.11
CA ASP A 279 2.53 -31.55 -4.44
C ASP A 279 3.82 -31.64 -5.26
N THR A 280 4.65 -32.61 -4.98
CA THR A 280 5.90 -32.88 -5.71
C THR A 280 5.74 -34.08 -6.68
N LYS A 281 6.64 -34.17 -7.64
CA LYS A 281 6.66 -35.26 -8.65
C LYS A 281 6.92 -36.61 -8.04
N ASP A 282 7.60 -36.66 -6.88
CA ASP A 282 7.88 -37.88 -6.11
C ASP A 282 6.76 -38.23 -5.10
N GLY A 283 5.62 -37.52 -5.16
CA GLY A 283 4.42 -37.85 -4.40
C GLY A 283 4.39 -37.22 -2.97
N ARG A 284 5.37 -36.41 -2.58
CA ARG A 284 5.30 -35.72 -1.29
C ARG A 284 4.31 -34.56 -1.34
N HIS A 285 3.63 -34.31 -0.22
CA HIS A 285 2.70 -33.22 -0.03
C HIS A 285 3.18 -32.28 1.05
N PHE A 286 3.12 -30.96 0.80
CA PHE A 286 3.50 -29.91 1.72
C PHE A 286 2.36 -28.93 1.92
N THR A 287 2.23 -28.40 3.13
CA THR A 287 1.27 -27.35 3.47
C THR A 287 1.95 -26.29 4.29
N GLU A 288 1.74 -25.01 3.94
CA GLU A 288 2.17 -23.85 4.69
C GLU A 288 1.00 -22.91 4.93
N GLU A 289 0.82 -22.50 6.16
CA GLU A 289 -0.17 -21.50 6.55
C GLU A 289 0.51 -20.25 7.06
N ILE A 290 0.13 -19.09 6.51
CA ILE A 290 0.62 -17.79 6.95
C ILE A 290 -0.57 -16.93 7.37
N LEU A 291 -0.50 -16.41 8.58
CA LEU A 291 -1.45 -15.44 9.13
C LEU A 291 -0.87 -14.04 9.14
N LYS A 292 0.40 -13.90 9.52
CA LYS A 292 1.12 -12.64 9.71
C LYS A 292 2.52 -12.77 9.12
N PRO A 293 2.72 -12.36 7.86
CA PRO A 293 4.01 -12.44 7.18
C PRO A 293 4.99 -11.38 7.66
N ASP A 294 6.26 -11.50 7.26
CA ASP A 294 7.28 -10.48 7.46
C ASP A 294 6.82 -9.13 6.88
N GLY A 295 7.13 -8.06 7.60
CA GLY A 295 6.65 -6.70 7.34
C GLY A 295 5.28 -6.40 7.96
N SER A 296 4.64 -7.37 8.64
CA SER A 296 3.48 -7.11 9.51
C SER A 296 3.93 -6.50 10.85
N PRO A 297 3.01 -5.89 11.62
CA PRO A 297 3.35 -5.37 12.95
C PRO A 297 3.91 -6.41 13.92
N ASP A 298 3.50 -7.68 13.80
CA ASP A 298 4.00 -8.79 14.63
C ASP A 298 5.37 -9.29 14.18
N HIS A 299 5.73 -9.10 12.92
CA HIS A 299 7.00 -9.47 12.32
C HIS A 299 7.58 -8.28 11.54
N PRO A 300 7.96 -7.18 12.22
CA PRO A 300 8.45 -5.96 11.56
C PRO A 300 9.79 -6.23 10.88
N PHE A 301 10.07 -5.48 9.83
CA PHE A 301 11.38 -5.50 9.20
C PHE A 301 12.44 -4.97 10.17
N THR A 302 13.59 -5.62 10.16
CA THR A 302 14.79 -5.15 10.85
C THR A 302 15.37 -3.91 10.18
N LYS A 303 16.26 -3.19 10.88
CA LYS A 303 17.02 -2.09 10.28
C LYS A 303 17.73 -2.54 9.00
N GLY A 304 18.35 -3.72 9.00
CA GLY A 304 19.02 -4.28 7.83
C GLY A 304 18.07 -4.58 6.66
N ASP A 305 16.83 -5.02 6.94
CA ASP A 305 15.82 -5.22 5.88
C ASP A 305 15.39 -3.89 5.25
N LEU A 306 15.25 -2.84 6.07
CA LEU A 306 14.92 -1.49 5.62
C LEU A 306 16.05 -0.90 4.77
N THR A 307 17.31 -1.05 5.21
CA THR A 307 18.49 -0.62 4.44
C THR A 307 18.53 -1.30 3.08
N LYS A 308 18.40 -2.63 3.02
CA LYS A 308 18.37 -3.39 1.76
C LYS A 308 17.23 -2.96 0.84
N LYS A 309 16.05 -2.70 1.41
CA LYS A 309 14.89 -2.23 0.65
C LYS A 309 15.14 -0.84 0.05
N LEU A 310 15.74 0.05 0.80
CA LEU A 310 16.06 1.40 0.33
C LEU A 310 17.19 1.36 -0.69
N ALA A 311 18.24 0.56 -0.47
CA ALA A 311 19.34 0.37 -1.41
C ALA A 311 18.87 -0.15 -2.79
N ALA A 312 17.85 -1.00 -2.81
CA ALA A 312 17.24 -1.45 -4.07
C ALA A 312 16.52 -0.33 -4.85
N ALA A 313 16.22 0.80 -4.22
CA ALA A 313 15.59 1.97 -4.83
C ALA A 313 16.54 3.17 -4.97
N SER A 314 17.76 3.05 -4.44
CA SER A 314 18.83 4.06 -4.49
C SER A 314 20.19 3.34 -4.70
N ASP A 315 21.09 3.51 -3.75
CA ASP A 315 22.32 2.72 -3.59
C ASP A 315 22.55 2.42 -2.10
N GLU A 316 23.57 1.61 -1.81
CA GLU A 316 23.84 1.11 -0.46
C GLU A 316 24.30 2.24 0.47
N ALA A 317 25.17 3.13 0.00
CA ALA A 317 25.71 4.24 0.80
C ALA A 317 24.59 5.23 1.19
N TYR A 318 23.78 5.64 0.23
CA TYR A 318 22.62 6.50 0.49
C TYR A 318 21.60 5.86 1.43
N ALA A 319 21.37 4.55 1.27
CA ALA A 319 20.43 3.83 2.13
C ALA A 319 20.92 3.77 3.59
N GLU A 320 22.19 3.51 3.82
CA GLU A 320 22.80 3.50 5.16
C GLU A 320 22.74 4.88 5.83
N GLU A 321 23.07 5.93 5.07
CA GLU A 321 23.03 7.30 5.54
C GLU A 321 21.58 7.72 5.93
N MET A 322 20.61 7.47 5.04
CA MET A 322 19.20 7.79 5.30
C MET A 322 18.66 7.05 6.53
N ILE A 323 18.94 5.76 6.66
CA ILE A 323 18.49 4.97 7.81
C ILE A 323 19.16 5.45 9.11
N THR A 324 20.41 5.88 9.04
CA THR A 324 21.14 6.43 10.19
C THR A 324 20.54 7.78 10.59
N LEU A 325 20.33 8.66 9.63
CA LEU A 325 19.70 9.97 9.83
C LEU A 325 18.32 9.83 10.49
N LEU A 326 17.43 9.01 9.93
CA LEU A 326 16.08 8.81 10.45
C LEU A 326 16.07 8.18 11.85
N SER A 327 17.06 7.37 12.20
CA SER A 327 17.19 6.78 13.53
C SER A 327 17.54 7.83 14.62
N GLY A 328 18.18 8.94 14.21
CA GLY A 328 18.57 10.06 15.08
C GLY A 328 17.52 11.15 15.28
N ARG A 329 16.33 11.03 14.65
CA ARG A 329 15.31 12.09 14.61
C ARG A 329 15.88 13.41 14.06
N PRO A 330 16.10 13.48 12.75
CA PRO A 330 16.73 14.63 12.10
C PRO A 330 15.91 15.92 12.22
N SER A 331 16.56 17.06 12.01
CA SER A 331 15.87 18.28 11.62
C SER A 331 15.28 18.12 10.20
N MET A 332 14.24 18.89 9.89
CA MET A 332 13.70 18.90 8.52
C MET A 332 14.74 19.38 7.51
N LYS A 333 15.63 20.29 7.90
CA LYS A 333 16.72 20.75 7.04
C LYS A 333 17.65 19.60 6.62
N GLU A 334 18.08 18.76 7.56
CA GLU A 334 18.94 17.59 7.26
C GLU A 334 18.21 16.58 6.39
N LEU A 335 16.94 16.29 6.71
CA LEU A 335 16.14 15.35 5.92
C LEU A 335 15.94 15.86 4.49
N LEU A 336 15.55 17.11 4.29
CA LEU A 336 15.34 17.68 2.94
C LEU A 336 16.64 17.78 2.15
N SER A 337 17.78 18.09 2.82
CA SER A 337 19.11 18.08 2.18
C SER A 337 19.41 16.70 1.63
N LEU A 338 19.34 15.66 2.47
CA LEU A 338 19.65 14.30 2.04
C LEU A 338 18.70 13.79 0.95
N LEU A 339 17.41 14.12 1.04
CA LEU A 339 16.44 13.78 -0.01
C LEU A 339 16.73 14.43 -1.35
N SER A 340 17.33 15.64 -1.36
CA SER A 340 17.73 16.34 -2.60
C SER A 340 18.92 15.67 -3.30
N GLU A 341 19.72 14.91 -2.55
CA GLU A 341 20.90 14.18 -3.01
C GLU A 341 20.59 12.73 -3.44
N ALA A 342 19.31 12.32 -3.33
CA ALA A 342 18.89 10.96 -3.65
C ALA A 342 19.32 10.56 -5.08
N PRO A 343 19.99 9.41 -5.24
CA PRO A 343 20.39 8.92 -6.56
C PRO A 343 19.19 8.78 -7.48
N ARG A 344 19.27 9.38 -8.67
CA ARG A 344 18.21 9.26 -9.68
C ARG A 344 18.50 8.01 -10.51
N HIS A 345 17.72 6.96 -10.29
CA HIS A 345 17.68 5.86 -11.25
C HIS A 345 16.89 6.33 -12.48
N VAL A 346 17.63 6.63 -13.56
CA VAL A 346 17.08 6.97 -14.89
C VAL A 346 16.58 5.68 -15.57
#